data_e902bd61a146de040c387dcd2b3e7f39
#
_entry.id   e902bd61a146de040c387dcd2b3e7f39
#
_cell.length_a   1.000
_cell.length_b   1.000
_cell.length_c   1.000
_cell.angle_alpha   90.00
_cell.angle_beta   90.00
_cell.angle_gamma   90.00
#
_symmetry.space_group_name_H-M   'P 1'
#
loop_
_entity.id
_entity.type
_entity.pdbx_description
1 polymer ?
#
loop_
_entity_poly.entity_id
_entity_poly.type
_entity_poly.pdbx_seq_one_letter_code
_entity_poly.pdbx_strand_id
1 'polypeptide(L)'
;MRTLTDLALNKMANYYLDSLSHVLYNLDGEEKRLDFFSKKVVGRTAQAYVFFDENYKGKITDIRVIDKDGDVVAVDNKVYERTTNKALYVAFKHEFTEVQNS
;
A
#
# COMPACT_ATOMS: atom_id res chain seq x y z
N MET A 1 -17.18 -4.99 -23.80
CA MET A 1 -17.36 -6.31 -23.17
C MET A 1 -16.13 -6.66 -22.35
N ARG A 2 -16.32 -7.16 -21.16
CA ARG A 2 -15.22 -7.62 -20.32
C ARG A 2 -14.80 -9.02 -20.75
N THR A 3 -13.52 -9.22 -21.02
CA THR A 3 -12.97 -10.52 -21.44
C THR A 3 -12.28 -11.27 -20.32
N LEU A 4 -11.82 -10.56 -19.27
CA LEU A 4 -11.18 -11.20 -18.11
C LEU A 4 -12.23 -11.68 -17.12
N THR A 5 -12.01 -12.87 -16.57
CA THR A 5 -12.85 -13.44 -15.53
C THR A 5 -12.52 -12.81 -14.16
N ASP A 6 -13.43 -12.96 -13.19
CA ASP A 6 -13.15 -12.54 -11.82
C ASP A 6 -11.98 -13.32 -11.23
N LEU A 7 -11.80 -14.58 -11.61
CA LEU A 7 -10.64 -15.38 -11.19
C LEU A 7 -9.34 -14.77 -11.72
N ALA A 8 -9.32 -14.34 -12.99
CA ALA A 8 -8.13 -13.70 -13.56
C ALA A 8 -7.80 -12.41 -12.83
N LEU A 9 -8.80 -11.58 -12.53
CA LEU A 9 -8.60 -10.33 -11.78
C LEU A 9 -8.12 -10.61 -10.35
N ASN A 10 -8.65 -11.65 -9.72
CA ASN A 10 -8.19 -12.08 -8.40
C ASN A 10 -6.70 -12.51 -8.46
N LYS A 11 -6.31 -13.28 -9.46
CA LYS A 11 -4.91 -13.68 -9.65
C LYS A 11 -4.00 -12.47 -9.85
N MET A 12 -4.44 -11.48 -10.62
CA MET A 12 -3.68 -10.25 -10.83
C MET A 12 -3.47 -9.50 -9.52
N ALA A 13 -4.51 -9.44 -8.68
CA ALA A 13 -4.40 -8.82 -7.37
C ALA A 13 -3.39 -9.54 -6.49
N ASN A 14 -3.37 -10.88 -6.51
CA ASN A 14 -2.40 -11.68 -5.77
C ASN A 14 -0.97 -11.46 -6.28
N TYR A 15 -0.77 -11.45 -7.60
CA TYR A 15 0.55 -11.18 -8.18
C TYR A 15 1.05 -9.79 -7.81
N TYR A 16 0.15 -8.81 -7.80
CA TYR A 16 0.51 -7.45 -7.38
C TYR A 16 1.01 -7.45 -5.93
N LEU A 17 0.28 -8.06 -5.00
CA LEU A 17 0.70 -8.12 -3.60
C LEU A 17 2.04 -8.86 -3.43
N ASP A 18 2.23 -9.96 -4.17
CA ASP A 18 3.46 -10.73 -4.09
C ASP A 18 4.66 -9.95 -4.65
N SER A 19 4.42 -8.98 -5.50
CA SER A 19 5.47 -8.13 -6.06
C SER A 19 5.94 -7.03 -5.11
N LEU A 20 5.19 -6.75 -4.05
CA LEU A 20 5.51 -5.67 -3.11
C LEU A 20 6.63 -6.08 -2.15
N SER A 21 7.55 -5.16 -1.89
CA SER A 21 8.68 -5.40 -0.98
C SER A 21 8.46 -4.72 0.37
N HIS A 22 8.41 -3.39 0.39
CA HIS A 22 8.35 -2.62 1.63
C HIS A 22 7.79 -1.24 1.37
N VAL A 23 7.70 -0.45 2.44
CA VAL A 23 7.26 0.94 2.37
C VAL A 23 8.42 1.83 2.80
N LEU A 24 8.62 2.92 2.06
CA LEU A 24 9.49 4.02 2.47
C LEU A 24 8.62 5.21 2.85
N TYR A 25 9.06 5.95 3.85
CA TYR A 25 8.38 7.16 4.29
C TYR A 25 9.41 8.13 4.87
N ASN A 26 9.02 9.39 4.99
CA ASN A 26 9.85 10.39 5.64
C ASN A 26 9.29 10.68 7.02
N LEU A 27 10.14 10.60 8.04
CA LEU A 27 9.81 10.98 9.40
C LEU A 27 10.62 12.22 9.75
N ASP A 28 9.93 13.36 9.90
CA ASP A 28 10.57 14.66 10.13
C ASP A 28 11.64 14.96 9.08
N GLY A 29 11.38 14.58 7.83
CA GLY A 29 12.29 14.81 6.70
C GLY A 29 13.35 13.75 6.50
N GLU A 30 13.43 12.74 7.38
CA GLU A 30 14.42 11.66 7.25
C GLU A 30 13.74 10.40 6.68
N GLU A 31 14.32 9.81 5.63
CA GLU A 31 13.79 8.61 5.01
C GLU A 31 13.93 7.40 5.93
N LYS A 32 12.84 6.67 6.08
CA LYS A 32 12.75 5.45 6.88
C LYS A 32 12.09 4.34 6.09
N ARG A 33 12.31 3.10 6.52
CA ARG A 33 11.72 1.90 5.92
C ARG A 33 10.79 1.22 6.94
N LEU A 34 9.69 0.65 6.44
CA LEU A 34 8.74 -0.11 7.24
C LEU A 34 8.23 -1.29 6.42
N ASP A 35 8.18 -2.47 7.03
CA ASP A 35 7.62 -3.65 6.40
C ASP A 35 6.10 -3.64 6.48
N PHE A 36 5.43 -4.38 5.58
CA PHE A 36 3.99 -4.51 5.62
C PHE A 36 3.54 -5.26 6.85
N PHE A 37 2.52 -4.73 7.51
CA PHE A 37 1.87 -5.38 8.64
C PHE A 37 0.98 -6.51 8.17
N SER A 38 0.25 -6.30 7.08
CA SER A 38 -0.69 -7.28 6.53
C SER A 38 -0.88 -7.05 5.04
N LYS A 39 -1.05 -8.14 4.30
CA LYS A 39 -1.41 -8.13 2.89
C LYS A 39 -2.48 -9.18 2.66
N LYS A 40 -3.56 -8.82 1.95
CA LYS A 40 -4.61 -9.79 1.62
C LYS A 40 -5.34 -9.38 0.36
N VAL A 41 -5.98 -10.36 -0.28
CA VAL A 41 -6.87 -10.13 -1.42
C VAL A 41 -8.28 -10.47 -1.00
N VAL A 42 -9.21 -9.56 -1.28
CA VAL A 42 -10.65 -9.79 -1.10
C VAL A 42 -11.30 -9.62 -2.47
N GLY A 43 -11.78 -10.75 -3.04
CA GLY A 43 -12.29 -10.75 -4.41
C GLY A 43 -11.19 -10.37 -5.41
N ARG A 44 -11.27 -9.18 -5.97
CA ARG A 44 -10.29 -8.63 -6.91
C ARG A 44 -9.60 -7.38 -6.36
N THR A 45 -9.72 -7.15 -5.06
CA THR A 45 -9.12 -5.99 -4.39
C THR A 45 -7.90 -6.44 -3.60
N ALA A 46 -6.74 -5.90 -3.98
CA ALA A 46 -5.50 -6.08 -3.23
C ALA A 46 -5.45 -5.08 -2.09
N GLN A 47 -5.17 -5.54 -0.88
CA GLN A 47 -5.11 -4.70 0.32
C GLN A 47 -3.77 -4.92 1.01
N ALA A 48 -3.01 -3.85 1.20
CA ALA A 48 -1.76 -3.86 1.92
C ALA A 48 -1.82 -2.80 3.02
N TYR A 49 -1.41 -3.18 4.22
CA TYR A 49 -1.49 -2.30 5.39
C TYR A 49 -0.11 -2.13 6.00
N VAL A 50 0.19 -0.91 6.41
CA VAL A 50 1.34 -0.62 7.28
C VAL A 50 0.83 -0.08 8.60
N PHE A 51 1.59 -0.35 9.66
CA PHE A 51 1.21 0.01 11.01
C PHE A 51 2.32 0.84 11.65
N PHE A 52 1.98 2.05 12.05
CA PHE A 52 2.87 2.92 12.82
C PHE A 52 2.43 2.89 14.27
N ASP A 53 3.24 2.32 15.13
CA ASP A 53 2.93 2.23 16.54
C ASP A 53 3.23 3.56 17.27
N GLU A 54 3.09 3.54 18.59
CA GLU A 54 3.27 4.74 19.41
C GLU A 54 4.69 5.30 19.43
N ASN A 55 5.68 4.53 18.94
CA ASN A 55 7.08 4.98 18.89
C ASN A 55 7.38 5.85 17.65
N TYR A 56 6.47 5.87 16.68
CA TYR A 56 6.62 6.67 15.46
C TYR A 56 5.98 8.04 15.65
N LYS A 57 6.61 8.89 16.47
CA LYS A 57 6.15 10.25 16.72
C LYS A 57 6.85 11.22 15.80
N GLY A 58 6.11 12.22 15.32
CA GLY A 58 6.61 13.24 14.42
C GLY A 58 5.74 13.37 13.20
N LYS A 59 6.28 14.02 12.16
CA LYS A 59 5.56 14.27 10.91
C LYS A 59 5.93 13.20 9.89
N ILE A 60 4.96 12.38 9.51
CA ILE A 60 5.13 11.33 8.51
C ILE A 60 4.61 11.84 7.18
N THR A 61 5.47 11.81 6.15
CA THR A 61 5.16 12.28 4.80
C THR A 61 5.70 11.31 3.76
N ASP A 62 5.27 11.48 2.50
CA ASP A 62 5.83 10.80 1.34
C ASP A 62 5.87 9.28 1.50
N ILE A 63 4.76 8.69 1.94
CA ILE A 63 4.65 7.25 2.09
C ILE A 63 4.58 6.61 0.71
N ARG A 64 5.51 5.69 0.42
CA ARG A 64 5.66 5.07 -0.89
C ARG A 64 5.74 3.56 -0.75
N VAL A 65 5.02 2.84 -1.60
CA VAL A 65 5.14 1.39 -1.70
C VAL A 65 6.20 1.05 -2.74
N ILE A 66 7.17 0.25 -2.34
CA ILE A 66 8.29 -0.16 -3.20
C ILE A 66 8.13 -1.64 -3.53
N ASP A 67 8.24 -1.99 -4.80
CA ASP A 67 8.18 -3.37 -5.23
C ASP A 67 9.56 -4.06 -5.16
N LYS A 68 9.60 -5.33 -5.55
CA LYS A 68 10.84 -6.12 -5.51
C LYS A 68 11.89 -5.67 -6.51
N ASP A 69 11.48 -4.91 -7.52
CA ASP A 69 12.40 -4.31 -8.50
C ASP A 69 12.96 -2.96 -8.04
N GLY A 70 12.49 -2.46 -6.89
CA GLY A 70 12.91 -1.16 -6.36
C GLY A 70 12.13 0.02 -6.89
N ASP A 71 11.02 -0.22 -7.60
CA ASP A 71 10.20 0.84 -8.17
C ASP A 71 9.11 1.30 -7.21
N VAL A 72 8.74 2.57 -7.30
CA VAL A 72 7.60 3.13 -6.56
C VAL A 72 6.34 2.77 -7.33
N VAL A 73 5.47 1.96 -6.71
CA VAL A 73 4.24 1.48 -7.36
C VAL A 73 2.96 2.05 -6.76
N ALA A 74 3.04 2.67 -5.59
CA ALA A 74 1.91 3.37 -4.97
C ALA A 74 2.42 4.45 -4.04
N VAL A 75 1.62 5.50 -3.84
CA VAL A 75 1.98 6.60 -2.95
C VAL A 75 0.77 7.01 -2.12
N ASP A 76 1.05 7.53 -0.92
CA ASP A 76 0.07 8.23 -0.10
C ASP A 76 0.62 9.64 0.15
N ASN A 77 -0.04 10.64 -0.40
CA ASN A 77 0.42 12.03 -0.33
C ASN A 77 -0.08 12.78 0.91
N LYS A 78 -0.79 12.10 1.81
CA LYS A 78 -1.26 12.72 3.03
C LYS A 78 -0.12 12.97 4.00
N VAL A 79 -0.26 14.01 4.82
CA VAL A 79 0.67 14.32 5.90
C VAL A 79 0.05 13.86 7.20
N TYR A 80 0.77 13.05 7.96
CA TYR A 80 0.31 12.53 9.24
C TYR A 80 1.19 13.12 10.34
N GLU A 81 0.60 14.00 11.16
CA GLU A 81 1.29 14.54 12.33
C GLU A 81 0.92 13.71 13.56
N ARG A 82 1.93 13.10 14.18
CA ARG A 82 1.73 12.17 15.27
C ARG A 82 2.26 12.77 16.57
N THR A 83 1.35 13.35 17.32
CA THR A 83 1.66 13.99 18.60
C THR A 83 1.13 13.20 19.81
N THR A 84 0.33 12.16 19.55
CA THR A 84 -0.29 11.34 20.58
C THR A 84 0.16 9.89 20.48
N ASN A 85 -0.15 9.08 21.51
CA ASN A 85 0.21 7.66 21.55
C ASN A 85 -0.79 6.76 20.83
N LYS A 86 -1.48 7.28 19.80
CA LYS A 86 -2.43 6.48 19.02
C LYS A 86 -1.73 5.76 17.90
N ALA A 87 -2.13 4.52 17.65
CA ALA A 87 -1.67 3.76 16.49
C ALA A 87 -2.23 4.36 15.20
N LEU A 88 -1.45 4.26 14.12
CA LEU A 88 -1.87 4.67 12.79
C LEU A 88 -1.75 3.50 11.83
N TYR A 89 -2.86 3.15 11.17
CA TYR A 89 -2.86 2.19 10.07
C TYR A 89 -3.02 2.95 8.75
N VAL A 90 -2.14 2.68 7.81
CA VAL A 90 -2.27 3.22 6.45
C VAL A 90 -2.57 2.06 5.51
N ALA A 91 -3.67 2.16 4.78
CA ALA A 91 -4.12 1.12 3.87
C ALA A 91 -3.90 1.53 2.42
N PHE A 92 -3.35 0.60 1.64
CA PHE A 92 -3.25 0.72 0.19
C PHE A 92 -4.19 -0.32 -0.40
N LYS A 93 -5.32 0.14 -0.98
CA LYS A 93 -6.35 -0.73 -1.54
C LYS A 93 -6.47 -0.45 -3.03
N HIS A 94 -6.32 -1.49 -3.83
CA HIS A 94 -6.39 -1.37 -5.29
C HIS A 94 -7.30 -2.45 -5.84
N GLU A 95 -8.40 -2.03 -6.46
CA GLU A 95 -9.31 -2.94 -7.14
C GLU A 95 -8.86 -3.13 -8.58
N PHE A 96 -8.72 -4.38 -9.00
CA PHE A 96 -8.35 -4.71 -10.36
C PHE A 96 -9.60 -4.89 -11.21
N THR A 97 -9.72 -4.07 -12.24
CA THR A 97 -10.85 -4.10 -13.16
C THR A 97 -10.35 -4.04 -14.59
N GLU A 98 -11.19 -4.50 -15.49
CA GLU A 98 -10.96 -4.34 -16.91
C GLU A 98 -11.81 -3.18 -17.43
N VAL A 99 -11.17 -2.24 -18.12
CA VAL A 99 -11.89 -1.14 -18.75
C VAL A 99 -12.72 -1.69 -19.89
N GLN A 100 -14.02 -1.42 -19.87
CA GLN A 100 -14.91 -1.84 -20.94
C GLN A 100 -15.03 -0.74 -21.96
N ASN A 101 -14.75 -1.09 -23.21
CA ASN A 101 -14.95 -0.22 -24.35
C ASN A 101 -16.24 -0.67 -25.05
N SER A 102 -17.20 0.20 -25.09
CA SER A 102 -18.46 -0.07 -25.78
C SER A 102 -18.43 0.49 -27.19
#